data_f553238b3a94dcf7d18f4554dafbe71f
#
_entry.id   f553238b3a94dcf7d18f4554dafbe71f
#
_cell.length_a   1.000
_cell.length_b   1.000
_cell.length_c   1.000
_cell.angle_alpha   90.00
_cell.angle_beta   90.00
_cell.angle_gamma   90.00
#
_symmetry.space_group_name_H-M   'P 1'
#
loop_
_entity.id
_entity.type
_entity.pdbx_description
1 polymer ?
#
loop_
_entity_poly.entity_id
_entity_poly.type
_entity_poly.pdbx_seq_one_letter_code
_entity_poly.pdbx_strand_id
1 'polypeptide(L)'
;MPLDGQFPIVVDASNIRDGLIYALRSTAACGYCTSVSAPGRTIDNIPLASMYMKGITFEISRAQARAEMEKVIQCACDGHIQHQEVISTHVPFSQAQDVMTNPDIKIVFEAD
;
A
#
# COMPACT_ATOMS: atom_id res chain seq x y z
N MET A 1 5.10 -3.50 -16.64
CA MET A 1 5.91 -4.68 -16.96
C MET A 1 5.29 -5.84 -16.21
N PRO A 2 4.77 -6.89 -16.87
CA PRO A 2 4.25 -8.02 -16.14
C PRO A 2 5.42 -8.72 -15.46
N LEU A 3 5.33 -8.92 -14.13
CA LEU A 3 6.21 -9.88 -13.48
C LEU A 3 5.79 -11.28 -13.95
N ASP A 4 6.69 -12.00 -14.59
CA ASP A 4 6.47 -13.38 -15.03
C ASP A 4 6.48 -14.35 -13.84
N GLY A 5 5.70 -14.01 -12.78
CA GLY A 5 5.64 -14.79 -11.57
C GLY A 5 4.25 -14.77 -10.96
N GLN A 6 3.81 -15.93 -10.46
CA GLN A 6 2.65 -16.02 -9.59
C GLN A 6 3.15 -16.23 -8.17
N PHE A 7 2.67 -15.39 -7.26
CA PHE A 7 3.12 -15.34 -5.88
C PHE A 7 2.03 -15.89 -4.95
N PRO A 8 2.37 -16.72 -3.97
CA PRO A 8 1.39 -17.26 -3.03
C PRO A 8 0.77 -16.19 -2.12
N ILE A 9 1.51 -15.11 -1.86
CA ILE A 9 1.04 -13.96 -1.08
C ILE A 9 1.36 -12.70 -1.86
N VAL A 10 0.35 -11.85 -2.05
CA VAL A 10 0.47 -10.56 -2.75
C VAL A 10 -0.19 -9.48 -1.91
N VAL A 11 0.48 -8.34 -1.80
CA VAL A 11 -0.06 -7.16 -1.12
C VAL A 11 -0.19 -6.02 -2.12
N ASP A 12 -1.40 -5.50 -2.25
CA ASP A 12 -1.66 -4.28 -3.01
C ASP A 12 -1.68 -3.07 -2.08
N ALA A 13 -0.72 -2.18 -2.27
CA ALA A 13 -0.62 -0.89 -1.59
C ALA A 13 -0.60 0.28 -2.59
N SER A 14 -1.01 0.03 -3.84
CA SER A 14 -0.86 0.98 -4.94
C SER A 14 -1.85 2.14 -4.89
N ASN A 15 -2.99 1.96 -4.25
CA ASN A 15 -4.12 2.90 -4.23
C ASN A 15 -4.66 3.29 -5.63
N ILE A 16 -4.37 2.47 -6.64
CA ILE A 16 -4.88 2.67 -8.01
C ILE A 16 -5.50 1.37 -8.55
N ARG A 17 -6.48 1.53 -9.45
CA ARG A 17 -7.20 0.41 -10.06
C ARG A 17 -6.27 -0.61 -10.72
N ASP A 18 -5.37 -0.15 -11.55
CA ASP A 18 -4.51 -1.03 -12.34
C ASP A 18 -3.51 -1.79 -11.47
N GLY A 19 -3.07 -1.19 -10.35
CA GLY A 19 -2.27 -1.86 -9.34
C GLY A 19 -3.01 -3.03 -8.69
N LEU A 20 -4.26 -2.83 -8.27
CA LEU A 20 -5.07 -3.90 -7.71
C LEU A 20 -5.30 -5.04 -8.73
N ILE A 21 -5.67 -4.70 -9.97
CA ILE A 21 -5.86 -5.72 -11.01
C ILE A 21 -4.57 -6.50 -11.26
N TYR A 22 -3.44 -5.81 -11.27
CA TYR A 22 -2.13 -6.42 -11.40
C TYR A 22 -1.83 -7.36 -10.23
N ALA A 23 -2.06 -6.92 -9.00
CA ALA A 23 -1.89 -7.74 -7.80
C ALA A 23 -2.73 -9.03 -7.86
N LEU A 24 -4.03 -8.92 -8.19
CA LEU A 24 -4.92 -10.07 -8.33
C LEU A 24 -4.46 -11.04 -9.42
N ARG A 25 -3.96 -10.53 -10.55
CA ARG A 25 -3.43 -11.37 -11.63
C ARG A 25 -2.13 -12.05 -11.28
N SER A 26 -1.29 -11.42 -10.46
CA SER A 26 0.00 -11.94 -10.01
C SER A 26 -0.13 -12.96 -8.87
N THR A 27 -1.32 -13.12 -8.30
CA THR A 27 -1.57 -14.10 -7.25
C THR A 27 -1.62 -15.51 -7.83
N ALA A 28 -0.90 -16.44 -7.22
CA ALA A 28 -0.86 -17.84 -7.59
C ALA A 28 -2.20 -18.54 -7.34
N ALA A 29 -2.35 -19.75 -7.88
CA ALA A 29 -3.49 -20.60 -7.57
C ALA A 29 -3.52 -20.91 -6.06
N CYS A 30 -4.71 -20.83 -5.45
CA CYS A 30 -4.94 -20.95 -4.00
C CYS A 30 -4.15 -19.95 -3.15
N GLY A 31 -3.68 -18.86 -3.77
CA GLY A 31 -2.94 -17.80 -3.09
C GLY A 31 -3.83 -16.75 -2.42
N TYR A 32 -3.17 -15.88 -1.65
CA TYR A 32 -3.78 -14.76 -0.94
C TYR A 32 -3.38 -13.44 -1.57
N CYS A 33 -4.37 -12.59 -1.81
CA CYS A 33 -4.15 -11.20 -2.17
C CYS A 33 -4.83 -10.31 -1.13
N THR A 34 -4.11 -9.37 -0.55
CA THR A 34 -4.69 -8.37 0.33
C THR A 34 -4.48 -6.98 -0.20
N SER A 35 -5.51 -6.12 -0.14
CA SER A 35 -5.35 -4.69 -0.43
C SER A 35 -5.36 -3.91 0.88
N VAL A 36 -4.31 -3.15 1.11
CA VAL A 36 -4.14 -2.27 2.28
C VAL A 36 -4.45 -0.82 1.96
N SER A 37 -4.96 -0.58 0.75
CA SER A 37 -5.38 0.73 0.27
C SER A 37 -6.87 0.71 -0.09
N ALA A 38 -7.51 1.86 0.07
CA ALA A 38 -8.91 2.05 -0.33
C ALA A 38 -8.96 3.21 -1.31
N PRO A 39 -8.81 2.97 -2.63
CA PRO A 39 -9.05 4.01 -3.60
C PRO A 39 -10.49 4.52 -3.42
N GLY A 40 -10.65 5.82 -3.21
CA GLY A 40 -11.94 6.45 -2.92
C GLY A 40 -12.95 6.39 -4.07
N ARG A 41 -12.83 5.40 -4.95
CA ARG A 41 -13.66 5.19 -6.14
C ARG A 41 -14.06 3.73 -6.25
N THR A 42 -15.21 3.48 -6.85
CA THR A 42 -15.60 2.14 -7.29
C THR A 42 -14.60 1.62 -8.31
N ILE A 43 -14.15 0.39 -8.13
CA ILE A 43 -13.26 -0.28 -9.08
C ILE A 43 -14.12 -1.20 -9.94
N ASP A 44 -14.16 -0.89 -11.22
CA ASP A 44 -14.85 -1.73 -12.21
C ASP A 44 -13.87 -2.77 -12.81
N ASN A 45 -14.45 -3.84 -13.35
CA ASN A 45 -13.73 -4.87 -14.10
C ASN A 45 -12.67 -5.63 -13.28
N ILE A 46 -12.98 -5.96 -12.03
CA ILE A 46 -12.18 -6.92 -11.26
C ILE A 46 -12.18 -8.26 -12.01
N PRO A 47 -11.04 -8.96 -12.14
CA PRO A 47 -10.92 -10.20 -12.91
C PRO A 47 -11.51 -11.40 -12.16
N LEU A 48 -12.79 -11.32 -11.81
CA LEU A 48 -13.48 -12.28 -10.93
C LEU A 48 -13.43 -13.72 -11.46
N ALA A 49 -13.61 -13.90 -12.78
CA ALA A 49 -13.55 -15.23 -13.38
C ALA A 49 -12.15 -15.86 -13.23
N SER A 50 -11.09 -15.07 -13.42
CA SER A 50 -9.72 -15.53 -13.20
C SER A 50 -9.44 -15.86 -11.75
N MET A 51 -9.96 -15.06 -10.83
CA MET A 51 -9.84 -15.29 -9.38
C MET A 51 -10.54 -16.59 -8.98
N TYR A 52 -11.75 -16.83 -9.50
CA TYR A 52 -12.49 -18.06 -9.27
C TYR A 52 -11.74 -19.30 -9.78
N MET A 53 -11.24 -19.25 -11.01
CA MET A 53 -10.49 -20.36 -11.60
C MET A 53 -9.19 -20.69 -10.85
N LYS A 54 -8.56 -19.68 -10.26
CA LYS A 54 -7.36 -19.85 -9.44
C LYS A 54 -7.65 -20.20 -7.97
N GLY A 55 -8.88 -20.02 -7.50
CA GLY A 55 -9.22 -20.16 -6.08
C GLY A 55 -8.54 -19.14 -5.18
N ILE A 56 -8.43 -17.88 -5.62
CA ILE A 56 -7.75 -16.83 -4.88
C ILE A 56 -8.59 -16.39 -3.69
N THR A 57 -7.96 -16.22 -2.53
CA THR A 57 -8.54 -15.48 -1.43
C THR A 57 -8.16 -14.02 -1.58
N PHE A 58 -9.16 -13.15 -1.71
CA PHE A 58 -8.97 -11.70 -1.70
C PHE A 58 -9.53 -11.12 -0.42
N GLU A 59 -8.68 -10.40 0.30
CA GLU A 59 -9.03 -9.76 1.57
C GLU A 59 -8.82 -8.25 1.49
N ILE A 60 -9.77 -7.51 2.00
CA ILE A 60 -9.68 -6.08 2.21
C ILE A 60 -10.29 -5.76 3.57
N SER A 61 -9.56 -5.03 4.40
CA SER A 61 -10.02 -4.67 5.73
C SER A 61 -9.68 -3.22 6.06
N ARG A 62 -10.31 -2.70 7.11
CA ARG A 62 -9.96 -1.37 7.62
C ARG A 62 -8.58 -1.42 8.27
N ALA A 63 -7.81 -0.37 8.05
CA ALA A 63 -6.57 -0.16 8.79
C ALA A 63 -6.86 -0.11 10.30
N GLN A 64 -6.16 -0.95 11.05
CA GLN A 64 -6.23 -1.01 12.52
C GLN A 64 -5.01 -0.31 13.13
N ALA A 65 -4.70 0.88 12.64
CA ALA A 65 -3.47 1.60 12.95
C ALA A 65 -3.17 1.68 14.46
N ARG A 66 -4.19 1.94 15.29
CA ARG A 66 -4.00 2.03 16.75
C ARG A 66 -3.61 0.70 17.39
N ALA A 67 -4.19 -0.41 16.92
CA ALA A 67 -3.90 -1.74 17.48
C ALA A 67 -2.49 -2.21 17.13
N GLU A 68 -1.98 -1.82 15.98
CA GLU A 68 -0.66 -2.25 15.49
C GLU A 68 0.47 -1.23 15.75
N MET A 69 0.13 -0.03 16.22
CA MET A 69 1.08 1.08 16.38
C MET A 69 2.28 0.71 17.24
N GLU A 70 2.04 0.06 18.38
CA GLU A 70 3.11 -0.32 19.31
C GLU A 70 4.11 -1.28 18.67
N LYS A 71 3.62 -2.29 17.95
CA LYS A 71 4.46 -3.25 17.23
C LYS A 71 5.26 -2.59 16.11
N VAL A 72 4.63 -1.67 15.36
CA VAL A 72 5.31 -0.95 14.27
C VAL A 72 6.41 -0.05 14.82
N ILE A 73 6.15 0.67 15.92
CA ILE A 73 7.16 1.48 16.58
C ILE A 73 8.33 0.60 17.06
N GLN A 74 8.03 -0.53 17.69
CA GLN A 74 9.08 -1.45 18.13
C GLN A 74 9.92 -1.95 16.95
N CYS A 75 9.30 -2.37 15.84
CA CYS A 75 10.01 -2.77 14.63
C CYS A 75 10.92 -1.66 14.07
N ALA A 76 10.47 -0.40 14.15
CA ALA A 76 11.28 0.73 13.73
C ALA A 76 12.46 0.98 14.68
N CYS A 77 12.25 0.88 16.01
CA CYS A 77 13.30 1.00 17.01
C CYS A 77 14.37 -0.11 16.89
N ASP A 78 13.91 -1.33 16.54
CA ASP A 78 14.81 -2.48 16.33
C ASP A 78 15.53 -2.46 14.96
N GLY A 79 15.26 -1.44 14.14
CA GLY A 79 15.89 -1.26 12.83
C GLY A 79 15.35 -2.19 11.73
N HIS A 80 14.23 -2.88 11.97
CA HIS A 80 13.60 -3.75 10.98
C HIS A 80 12.82 -2.96 9.91
N ILE A 81 12.45 -1.73 10.23
CA ILE A 81 11.76 -0.81 9.30
C ILE A 81 12.61 0.45 9.16
N GLN A 82 13.05 0.70 7.94
CA GLN A 82 13.81 1.91 7.60
C GLN A 82 12.85 3.00 7.12
N HIS A 83 12.04 3.52 8.03
CA HIS A 83 10.99 4.50 7.71
C HIS A 83 11.52 5.79 7.09
N GLN A 84 12.78 6.14 7.32
CA GLN A 84 13.40 7.34 6.77
C GLN A 84 13.61 7.25 5.25
N GLU A 85 13.76 6.06 4.70
CA GLU A 85 13.96 5.87 3.26
C GLU A 85 12.71 6.18 2.41
N VAL A 86 11.53 6.21 3.04
CA VAL A 86 10.27 6.55 2.35
C VAL A 86 9.89 8.01 2.45
N ILE A 87 10.69 8.81 3.19
CA ILE A 87 10.46 10.25 3.32
C ILE A 87 11.10 10.94 2.11
N SER A 88 10.28 11.62 1.32
CA SER A 88 10.75 12.33 0.13
C SER A 88 11.32 13.70 0.44
N THR A 89 10.72 14.39 1.41
CA THR A 89 11.03 15.79 1.66
C THR A 89 10.82 16.13 3.14
N HIS A 90 11.79 16.86 3.71
CA HIS A 90 11.68 17.49 5.04
C HIS A 90 11.56 19.00 4.85
N VAL A 91 10.57 19.62 5.47
CA VAL A 91 10.37 21.07 5.40
C VAL A 91 9.94 21.65 6.73
N PRO A 92 10.37 22.88 7.05
CA PRO A 92 9.84 23.62 8.20
C PRO A 92 8.32 23.81 8.06
N PHE A 93 7.60 23.79 9.18
CA PHE A 93 6.15 23.95 9.15
C PHE A 93 5.72 25.30 8.55
N SER A 94 6.53 26.33 8.70
CA SER A 94 6.32 27.65 8.08
C SER A 94 6.20 27.61 6.56
N GLN A 95 6.75 26.60 5.88
CA GLN A 95 6.69 26.41 4.44
C GLN A 95 5.58 25.46 3.99
N ALA A 96 4.75 24.97 4.90
CA ALA A 96 3.74 23.94 4.62
C ALA A 96 2.77 24.36 3.50
N GLN A 97 2.35 25.62 3.46
CA GLN A 97 1.40 26.10 2.46
C GLN A 97 1.98 26.02 1.03
N ASP A 98 3.23 26.35 0.85
CA ASP A 98 3.88 26.37 -0.46
C ASP A 98 4.09 24.95 -0.98
N VAL A 99 4.52 24.05 -0.09
CA VAL A 99 4.79 22.66 -0.43
C VAL A 99 3.50 21.89 -0.72
N MET A 100 2.41 22.18 -0.03
CA MET A 100 1.12 21.51 -0.24
C MET A 100 0.42 21.90 -1.55
N THR A 101 0.88 22.91 -2.25
CA THR A 101 0.39 23.23 -3.59
C THR A 101 0.81 22.20 -4.64
N ASN A 102 1.98 21.57 -4.46
CA ASN A 102 2.45 20.47 -5.32
C ASN A 102 3.18 19.45 -4.43
N PRO A 103 2.42 18.65 -3.68
CA PRO A 103 3.01 17.78 -2.67
C PRO A 103 3.81 16.64 -3.28
N ASP A 104 4.96 16.36 -2.68
CA ASP A 104 5.73 15.15 -2.91
C ASP A 104 5.05 13.92 -2.28
N ILE A 105 5.55 12.71 -2.54
CA ILE A 105 4.93 11.44 -2.13
C ILE A 105 4.81 11.35 -0.62
N LYS A 106 5.86 11.72 0.11
CA LYS A 106 5.89 11.66 1.58
C LYS A 106 6.65 12.86 2.13
N ILE A 107 5.91 13.81 2.67
CA ILE A 107 6.45 15.03 3.27
C ILE A 107 6.40 14.91 4.79
N VAL A 108 7.50 15.28 5.44
CA VAL A 108 7.55 15.48 6.90
C VAL A 108 7.70 16.95 7.18
N PHE A 109 6.78 17.49 7.97
CA PHE A 109 6.86 18.85 8.48
C PHE A 109 7.50 18.84 9.86
N GLU A 110 8.53 19.66 10.02
CA GLU A 110 9.24 19.82 11.28
C GLU A 110 8.79 21.12 11.96
N ALA A 111 8.74 21.10 13.28
CA ALA A 111 8.48 22.32 14.05
C ALA A 111 9.62 23.32 13.83
N ASP A 112 9.25 24.60 13.63
CA ASP A 112 10.21 25.70 13.49
C ASP A 112 10.98 25.97 14.79
#